data_9341b7fbb47346a85344d51e03ad91b4
#
_entry.id   9341b7fbb47346a85344d51e03ad91b4
#
_cell.length_a   1.000
_cell.length_b   1.000
_cell.length_c   1.000
_cell.angle_alpha   90.00
_cell.angle_beta   90.00
_cell.angle_gamma   90.00
#
_symmetry.space_group_name_H-M   'P 1'
#
loop_
_entity.id
_entity.type
_entity.pdbx_description
1 polymer ?
#
loop_
_entity_poly.entity_id
_entity_poly.type
_entity_poly.pdbx_seq_one_letter_code
_entity_poly.pdbx_strand_id
1 'polypeptide(L)'
;MKYGCQSMVGKVEAILLKRPEQAFISQENLDKTWEEFRYFGCPDYQKVLEEYNAFEKIIQDNVEQVFYLPQDGRTGLDSIYTHDPLKITRKGAIYFPMGKELRSREYQATQAYLESIGIPTLGHI
;
A
#
# COMPACT_ATOMS: atom_id res chain seq x y z
N MET A 1 0.69 5.01 19.61
CA MET A 1 1.53 4.21 18.70
C MET A 1 2.82 4.98 18.40
N LYS A 2 3.95 4.31 18.45
CA LYS A 2 5.19 4.86 17.90
C LYS A 2 5.20 4.74 16.39
N TYR A 3 5.60 5.80 15.70
CA TYR A 3 5.77 5.81 14.24
C TYR A 3 6.97 6.66 13.84
N GLY A 4 7.41 6.51 12.61
CA GLY A 4 8.53 7.22 12.04
C GLY A 4 9.36 6.28 11.17
N CYS A 5 10.13 6.86 10.27
CA CYS A 5 11.05 6.11 9.40
C CYS A 5 12.30 6.96 9.20
N GLN A 6 13.29 6.73 10.07
CA GLN A 6 14.50 7.55 10.12
C GLN A 6 15.72 6.85 9.51
N SER A 7 15.56 5.60 9.04
CA SER A 7 16.64 4.81 8.47
C SER A 7 16.13 3.95 7.32
N MET A 8 16.94 3.80 6.30
CA MET A 8 16.65 2.90 5.17
C MET A 8 17.16 1.46 5.43
N VAL A 9 17.94 1.26 6.48
CA VAL A 9 18.61 -0.02 6.76
C VAL A 9 18.37 -0.51 8.19
N GLY A 10 17.70 0.27 9.02
CA GLY A 10 17.36 -0.12 10.37
C GLY A 10 16.28 -1.19 10.42
N LYS A 11 16.13 -1.84 11.57
CA LYS A 11 15.07 -2.82 11.78
C LYS A 11 13.70 -2.17 11.59
N VAL A 12 12.86 -2.81 10.79
CA VAL A 12 11.45 -2.39 10.61
C VAL A 12 10.64 -2.94 11.78
N GLU A 13 10.04 -2.04 12.56
CA GLU A 13 9.21 -2.41 13.72
C GLU A 13 7.73 -2.49 13.36
N ALA A 14 7.27 -1.68 12.43
CA ALA A 14 5.90 -1.67 11.94
C ALA A 14 5.88 -1.42 10.43
N ILE A 15 4.98 -2.08 9.73
CA ILE A 15 4.85 -1.96 8.29
C ILE A 15 3.38 -1.90 7.89
N LEU A 16 3.09 -1.14 6.83
CA LEU A 16 1.78 -1.08 6.20
C LEU A 16 1.83 -1.86 4.90
N LEU A 17 1.01 -2.87 4.78
CA LEU A 17 0.84 -3.67 3.57
C LEU A 17 -0.58 -3.49 3.00
N LYS A 18 -0.77 -3.90 1.76
CA LYS A 18 -2.09 -4.06 1.16
C LYS A 18 -2.13 -5.39 0.44
N ARG A 19 -3.03 -6.26 0.84
CA ARG A 19 -3.13 -7.59 0.25
C ARG A 19 -3.73 -7.54 -1.16
N PRO A 20 -3.40 -8.51 -2.02
CA PRO A 20 -3.94 -8.55 -3.38
C PRO A 20 -5.47 -8.55 -3.44
N GLU A 21 -6.15 -9.18 -2.48
CA GLU A 21 -7.61 -9.17 -2.43
C GLU A 21 -8.17 -7.76 -2.29
N GLN A 22 -7.41 -6.86 -1.68
CA GLN A 22 -7.82 -5.47 -1.45
C GLN A 22 -7.39 -4.53 -2.59
N ALA A 23 -6.35 -4.88 -3.33
CA ALA A 23 -5.83 -4.05 -4.42
C ALA A 23 -6.28 -4.55 -5.80
N PHE A 24 -6.16 -5.85 -6.05
CA PHE A 24 -6.49 -6.50 -7.33
C PHE A 24 -7.94 -6.97 -7.39
N ILE A 25 -8.53 -7.23 -6.24
CA ILE A 25 -9.91 -7.64 -6.02
C ILE A 25 -10.18 -9.07 -6.50
N SER A 26 -10.01 -9.35 -7.79
CA SER A 26 -10.32 -10.63 -8.42
C SER A 26 -9.63 -10.76 -9.77
N GLN A 27 -9.63 -11.96 -10.34
CA GLN A 27 -9.17 -12.17 -11.71
C GLN A 27 -10.00 -11.36 -12.70
N GLU A 28 -11.31 -11.31 -12.50
CA GLU A 28 -12.19 -10.52 -13.37
C GLU A 28 -11.81 -9.05 -13.40
N ASN A 29 -11.50 -8.46 -12.24
CA ASN A 29 -11.06 -7.08 -12.15
C ASN A 29 -9.70 -6.87 -12.82
N LEU A 30 -8.77 -7.80 -12.64
CA LEU A 30 -7.47 -7.76 -13.32
C LEU A 30 -7.64 -7.80 -14.85
N ASP A 31 -8.47 -8.72 -15.35
CA ASP A 31 -8.74 -8.86 -16.78
C ASP A 31 -9.28 -7.56 -17.40
N LYS A 32 -10.07 -6.81 -16.64
CA LYS A 32 -10.68 -5.55 -17.09
C LYS A 32 -9.74 -4.35 -17.01
N THR A 33 -8.76 -4.34 -16.10
CA THR A 33 -8.06 -3.11 -15.73
C THR A 33 -6.55 -3.13 -15.93
N TRP A 34 -5.94 -4.28 -16.18
CA TRP A 34 -4.49 -4.38 -16.27
C TRP A 34 -3.86 -3.48 -17.35
N GLU A 35 -4.52 -3.33 -18.50
CA GLU A 35 -4.03 -2.49 -19.59
C GLU A 35 -4.08 -1.00 -19.23
N GLU A 36 -5.16 -0.56 -18.57
CA GLU A 36 -5.30 0.81 -18.08
C GLU A 36 -4.16 1.18 -17.11
N PHE A 37 -3.78 0.23 -16.27
CA PHE A 37 -2.65 0.41 -15.34
C PHE A 37 -1.30 0.18 -15.99
N ARG A 38 -1.26 -0.08 -17.31
CA ARG A 38 -0.04 -0.21 -18.11
C ARG A 38 0.87 -1.38 -17.68
N TYR A 39 0.27 -2.48 -17.24
CA TYR A 39 1.01 -3.71 -16.99
C TYR A 39 1.43 -4.33 -18.32
N PHE A 40 2.54 -5.06 -18.34
CA PHE A 40 3.01 -5.76 -19.53
C PHE A 40 2.19 -6.98 -19.89
N GLY A 41 1.46 -7.52 -18.93
CA GLY A 41 0.57 -8.66 -19.11
C GLY A 41 -0.42 -8.72 -17.97
N CYS A 42 -1.50 -9.47 -18.16
CA CYS A 42 -2.50 -9.66 -17.10
C CYS A 42 -1.95 -10.60 -16.03
N PRO A 43 -1.88 -10.18 -14.76
CA PRO A 43 -1.48 -11.08 -13.69
C PRO A 43 -2.46 -12.23 -13.52
N ASP A 44 -1.92 -13.41 -13.16
CA ASP A 44 -2.72 -14.54 -12.71
C ASP A 44 -3.01 -14.36 -11.22
N TYR A 45 -4.26 -14.13 -10.87
CA TYR A 45 -4.66 -13.79 -9.51
C TYR A 45 -4.28 -14.88 -8.50
N GLN A 46 -4.47 -16.15 -8.84
CA GLN A 46 -4.14 -17.26 -7.94
C GLN A 46 -2.64 -17.31 -7.65
N LYS A 47 -1.83 -17.12 -8.68
CA LYS A 47 -0.37 -17.07 -8.53
C LYS A 47 0.08 -15.87 -7.69
N VAL A 48 -0.54 -14.71 -7.89
CA VAL A 48 -0.28 -13.51 -7.08
C VAL A 48 -0.57 -13.79 -5.61
N LEU A 49 -1.70 -14.45 -5.30
CA LEU A 49 -2.03 -14.80 -3.92
C LEU A 49 -0.98 -15.72 -3.29
N GLU A 50 -0.55 -16.73 -4.02
CA GLU A 50 0.48 -17.67 -3.54
C GLU A 50 1.81 -16.95 -3.25
N GLU A 51 2.25 -16.11 -4.19
CA GLU A 51 3.49 -15.34 -4.03
C GLU A 51 3.38 -14.33 -2.89
N TYR A 52 2.24 -13.66 -2.77
CA TYR A 52 2.04 -12.68 -1.69
C TYR A 52 1.98 -13.34 -0.32
N ASN A 53 1.34 -14.51 -0.22
CA ASN A 53 1.31 -15.26 1.04
C ASN A 53 2.73 -15.62 1.52
N ALA A 54 3.60 -16.02 0.60
CA ALA A 54 5.00 -16.31 0.92
C ALA A 54 5.75 -15.06 1.38
N PHE A 55 5.55 -13.93 0.70
CA PHE A 55 6.12 -12.64 1.07
C PHE A 55 5.61 -12.18 2.45
N GLU A 56 4.30 -12.25 2.67
CA GLU A 56 3.68 -11.82 3.93
C GLU A 56 4.21 -12.65 5.11
N LYS A 57 4.43 -13.95 4.92
CA LYS A 57 4.99 -14.80 5.96
C LYS A 57 6.38 -14.33 6.38
N ILE A 58 7.22 -13.97 5.42
CA ILE A 58 8.56 -13.43 5.71
C ILE A 58 8.43 -12.13 6.53
N ILE A 59 7.50 -11.27 6.15
CA ILE A 59 7.25 -10.01 6.88
C ILE A 59 6.79 -10.31 8.31
N GLN A 60 5.80 -11.17 8.47
CA GLN A 60 5.25 -11.51 9.79
C GLN A 60 6.29 -12.14 10.71
N ASP A 61 7.22 -12.92 10.18
CA ASP A 61 8.29 -13.54 10.95
C ASP A 61 9.37 -12.54 11.40
N ASN A 62 9.46 -11.36 10.76
CA ASN A 62 10.53 -10.40 10.97
C ASN A 62 10.09 -9.02 11.44
N VAL A 63 8.79 -8.70 11.38
CA VAL A 63 8.25 -7.38 11.73
C VAL A 63 7.24 -7.56 12.86
N GLU A 64 7.38 -6.77 13.91
CA GLU A 64 6.57 -6.90 15.12
C GLU A 64 5.09 -6.55 14.87
N GLN A 65 4.83 -5.48 14.13
CA GLN A 65 3.47 -5.01 13.84
C GLN A 65 3.24 -4.88 12.34
N VAL A 66 2.18 -5.52 11.86
CA VAL A 66 1.78 -5.45 10.45
C VAL A 66 0.39 -4.85 10.37
N PHE A 67 0.26 -3.75 9.65
CA PHE A 67 -1.02 -3.09 9.38
C PHE A 67 -1.42 -3.34 7.93
N TYR A 68 -2.72 -3.37 7.68
CA TYR A 68 -3.27 -3.69 6.36
C TYR A 68 -4.18 -2.58 5.88
N LEU A 69 -3.83 -2.01 4.73
CA LEU A 69 -4.64 -1.00 4.06
C LEU A 69 -5.82 -1.68 3.38
N PRO A 70 -7.06 -1.29 3.69
CA PRO A 70 -8.23 -1.90 3.08
C PRO A 70 -8.46 -1.43 1.65
N GLN A 71 -9.31 -2.16 0.93
CA GLN A 71 -9.81 -1.73 -0.36
C GLN A 71 -10.53 -0.38 -0.21
N ASP A 72 -10.35 0.48 -1.21
CA ASP A 72 -10.97 1.80 -1.23
C ASP A 72 -11.30 2.18 -2.69
N GLY A 73 -12.49 2.72 -2.92
CA GLY A 73 -12.95 3.07 -4.25
C GLY A 73 -12.13 4.14 -4.97
N ARG A 74 -11.25 4.84 -4.25
CA ARG A 74 -10.33 5.83 -4.81
C ARG A 74 -9.04 5.21 -5.36
N THR A 75 -8.86 3.90 -5.20
CA THR A 75 -7.62 3.20 -5.51
C THR A 75 -7.85 2.09 -6.52
N GLY A 76 -6.77 1.64 -7.17
CA GLY A 76 -6.78 0.56 -8.12
C GLY A 76 -5.64 -0.42 -7.91
N LEU A 77 -5.21 -1.10 -8.97
CA LEU A 77 -4.22 -2.18 -8.88
C LEU A 77 -2.92 -1.76 -8.21
N ASP A 78 -2.39 -0.60 -8.59
CA ASP A 78 -1.08 -0.14 -8.10
C ASP A 78 -1.09 0.25 -6.62
N SER A 79 -2.26 0.32 -5.98
CA SER A 79 -2.34 0.63 -4.54
C SER A 79 -1.70 -0.44 -3.66
N ILE A 80 -1.37 -1.59 -4.22
CA ILE A 80 -0.58 -2.61 -3.53
C ILE A 80 0.82 -2.10 -3.14
N TYR A 81 1.32 -1.09 -3.85
CA TYR A 81 2.60 -0.42 -3.56
C TYR A 81 2.39 0.70 -2.54
N THR A 82 2.19 0.32 -1.30
CA THR A 82 1.81 1.24 -0.21
C THR A 82 2.87 2.28 0.13
N HIS A 83 4.12 2.06 -0.25
CA HIS A 83 5.23 2.98 0.03
C HIS A 83 5.16 4.29 -0.76
N ASP A 84 4.64 4.23 -1.99
CA ASP A 84 4.83 5.30 -2.96
C ASP A 84 4.14 6.63 -2.63
N PRO A 85 2.90 6.66 -2.06
CA PRO A 85 2.17 7.91 -1.92
C PRO A 85 2.48 8.71 -0.65
N LEU A 86 3.44 8.28 0.17
CA LEU A 86 3.69 8.97 1.42
C LEU A 86 5.09 8.75 1.97
N LYS A 87 5.46 9.62 2.91
CA LYS A 87 6.64 9.47 3.75
C LYS A 87 6.23 9.61 5.20
N ILE A 88 6.62 8.64 6.04
CA ILE A 88 6.39 8.72 7.48
C ILE A 88 7.55 9.44 8.16
N THR A 89 7.20 10.38 9.03
CA THR A 89 8.15 11.08 9.88
C THR A 89 7.77 10.88 11.35
N ARG A 90 8.61 11.31 12.28
CA ARG A 90 8.30 11.26 13.71
C ARG A 90 7.11 12.16 14.10
N LYS A 91 6.76 13.13 13.25
CA LYS A 91 5.70 14.10 13.52
C LYS A 91 4.39 13.78 12.77
N GLY A 92 4.42 12.83 11.85
CA GLY A 92 3.26 12.45 11.05
C GLY A 92 3.65 12.09 9.62
N ALA A 93 2.65 11.89 8.80
CA ALA A 93 2.81 11.49 7.41
C ALA A 93 2.77 12.68 6.47
N ILE A 94 3.62 12.67 5.45
CA ILE A 94 3.60 13.62 4.33
C ILE A 94 3.12 12.84 3.11
N TYR A 95 2.10 13.34 2.44
CA TYR A 95 1.47 12.66 1.31
C TYR A 95 1.85 13.30 -0.02
N PHE A 96 1.95 12.47 -1.05
CA PHE A 96 2.32 12.88 -2.40
C PHE A 96 1.22 12.50 -3.40
N PRO A 97 0.82 13.43 -4.31
CA PRO A 97 0.03 13.03 -5.46
C PRO A 97 0.88 12.19 -6.40
N MET A 98 0.35 11.08 -6.88
CA MET A 98 1.07 10.23 -7.82
C MET A 98 1.00 10.82 -9.22
N GLY A 99 2.08 10.64 -10.00
CA GLY A 99 2.12 11.12 -11.38
C GLY A 99 1.19 10.36 -12.32
N LYS A 100 0.94 9.08 -12.06
CA LYS A 100 0.00 8.25 -12.81
C LYS A 100 -1.43 8.64 -12.39
N GLU A 101 -2.26 9.05 -13.34
CA GLU A 101 -3.60 9.57 -13.04
C GLU A 101 -4.45 8.57 -12.24
N LEU A 102 -4.42 7.29 -12.60
CA LEU A 102 -5.16 6.24 -11.91
C LEU A 102 -4.69 6.02 -10.47
N ARG A 103 -3.54 6.57 -10.08
CA ARG A 103 -3.00 6.55 -8.73
C ARG A 103 -3.16 7.88 -7.98
N SER A 104 -3.69 8.90 -8.62
CA SER A 104 -3.69 10.27 -8.09
C SER A 104 -4.41 10.43 -6.75
N ARG A 105 -5.35 9.53 -6.43
CA ARG A 105 -6.16 9.58 -5.21
C ARG A 105 -5.73 8.57 -4.15
N GLU A 106 -4.68 7.79 -4.38
CA GLU A 106 -4.21 6.79 -3.40
C GLU A 106 -3.86 7.42 -2.07
N TYR A 107 -3.26 8.61 -2.06
CA TYR A 107 -2.88 9.29 -0.83
C TYR A 107 -4.10 9.58 0.06
N GLN A 108 -5.27 9.86 -0.52
CA GLN A 108 -6.49 10.12 0.26
C GLN A 108 -6.93 8.89 1.04
N ALA A 109 -6.90 7.72 0.41
CA ALA A 109 -7.25 6.47 1.06
C ALA A 109 -6.26 6.12 2.17
N THR A 110 -4.96 6.26 1.90
CA THR A 110 -3.92 6.00 2.88
C THR A 110 -3.98 6.96 4.06
N GLN A 111 -4.23 8.24 3.78
CA GLN A 111 -4.40 9.26 4.81
C GLN A 111 -5.57 8.92 5.75
N ALA A 112 -6.72 8.58 5.19
CA ALA A 112 -7.89 8.21 5.98
C ALA A 112 -7.59 7.02 6.90
N TYR A 113 -6.90 6.01 6.40
CA TYR A 113 -6.53 4.85 7.19
C TYR A 113 -5.53 5.21 8.29
N LEU A 114 -4.43 5.90 7.96
CA LEU A 114 -3.39 6.23 8.93
C LEU A 114 -3.90 7.16 10.03
N GLU A 115 -4.75 8.12 9.70
CA GLU A 115 -5.39 8.97 10.71
C GLU A 115 -6.26 8.13 11.65
N SER A 116 -6.95 7.11 11.13
CA SER A 116 -7.79 6.22 11.94
C SER A 116 -7.00 5.41 12.96
N ILE A 117 -5.72 5.14 12.70
CA ILE A 117 -4.84 4.41 13.63
C ILE A 117 -3.91 5.33 14.43
N GLY A 118 -4.10 6.65 14.35
CA GLY A 118 -3.41 7.61 15.20
C GLY A 118 -2.17 8.25 14.62
N ILE A 119 -1.92 8.12 13.31
CA ILE A 119 -0.81 8.81 12.64
C ILE A 119 -1.34 10.08 11.99
N PRO A 120 -0.97 11.27 12.53
CA PRO A 120 -1.49 12.52 12.00
C PRO A 120 -0.86 12.87 10.64
N THR A 121 -1.56 13.73 9.92
CA THR A 121 -1.05 14.33 8.69
C THR A 121 -0.15 15.49 9.03
N LEU A 122 1.10 15.44 8.56
CA LEU A 122 2.02 16.56 8.67
C LEU A 122 1.85 17.54 7.51
N GLY A 123 1.58 17.04 6.32
CA GLY A 123 1.36 17.87 5.15
C GLY A 123 1.21 17.08 3.85
N HIS A 124 1.06 17.84 2.77
CA HIS A 124 0.94 17.34 1.40
C HIS A 124 1.93 18.09 0.52
N ILE A 125 2.44 17.39 -0.49
CA ILE A 125 3.26 18.02 -1.53
C ILE A 125 2.37 18.37 -2.72
#